data_99e2c690c20c9b60f029799e85d0ec70
#
_entry.id   99e2c690c20c9b60f029799e85d0ec70
#
_cell.length_a   1.000
_cell.length_b   1.000
_cell.length_c   1.000
_cell.angle_alpha   90.00
_cell.angle_beta   90.00
_cell.angle_gamma   90.00
#
_symmetry.space_group_name_H-M   'P 1'
#
loop_
_entity.id
_entity.type
_entity.pdbx_description
1 polymer ?
#
loop_
_entity_poly.entity_id
_entity_poly.type
_entity_poly.pdbx_seq_one_letter_code
_entity_poly.pdbx_strand_id
1 'polypeptide(L)'
;MTTQKNHPAAGQPDSFDRYPGYYGSDLELTYTPQRSVFTLWAPTADKVRLNLYASGEGGEPEERLEMRPSDDGTWRVAAERDLKGTFYTFQIEKEGKWLDETPGIWAKAVGVNGDRAAVIDLRETDPEGWEADRAPELKMYSDIILYELHHRDFSVAPDSGIENKGKFLALTETGTKTPQGEASGLDHLKELGVTHIHILPSFDYATVDEARLNDKTYNWGYDPKNYNVPEGSYSTDPADPAARIREFKQMVQSLHRNGMRIVLDVVYNHTASVEHSNFNLTAVSYTHLRAHETSA
;
A
#
# COMPACT_ATOMS: atom_id res chain seq x y z
N MET A 1 -3.00 13.42 39.06
CA MET A 1 -3.35 14.69 38.43
C MET A 1 -4.01 14.34 37.13
N THR A 2 -5.32 14.51 37.04
CA THR A 2 -6.14 14.23 35.86
C THR A 2 -5.92 15.37 34.87
N THR A 3 -5.20 15.14 33.80
CA THR A 3 -5.08 16.06 32.67
C THR A 3 -6.47 16.19 32.03
N GLN A 4 -7.15 17.32 32.23
CA GLN A 4 -8.33 17.66 31.46
C GLN A 4 -7.96 17.81 30.02
N LYS A 5 -8.46 16.92 29.16
CA LYS A 5 -8.44 17.12 27.70
C LYS A 5 -9.31 18.35 27.41
N ASN A 6 -8.72 19.40 26.85
CA ASN A 6 -9.47 20.55 26.34
C ASN A 6 -10.25 20.12 25.10
N HIS A 7 -11.51 19.71 25.28
CA HIS A 7 -12.43 19.60 24.17
C HIS A 7 -12.85 21.00 23.72
N PRO A 8 -12.86 21.31 22.40
CA PRO A 8 -13.34 22.59 21.91
C PRO A 8 -14.82 22.79 22.30
N ALA A 9 -15.18 24.02 22.63
CA ALA A 9 -16.57 24.40 22.92
C ALA A 9 -17.44 24.14 21.69
N ALA A 10 -18.64 23.57 21.91
CA ALA A 10 -19.60 23.28 20.86
C ALA A 10 -19.92 24.57 20.06
N GLY A 11 -19.62 24.56 18.73
CA GLY A 11 -19.97 25.63 17.79
C GLY A 11 -18.82 26.30 17.03
N GLN A 12 -17.54 25.93 17.27
CA GLN A 12 -16.44 26.35 16.39
C GLN A 12 -16.09 25.21 15.42
N PRO A 13 -15.82 25.50 14.10
CA PRO A 13 -15.34 24.46 13.21
C PRO A 13 -14.06 23.86 13.80
N ASP A 14 -14.02 22.52 13.87
CA ASP A 14 -12.84 21.77 14.28
C ASP A 14 -11.69 22.11 13.33
N SER A 15 -10.87 23.09 13.70
CA SER A 15 -9.62 23.33 12.99
C SER A 15 -8.66 22.21 13.41
N PHE A 16 -8.32 21.36 12.45
CA PHE A 16 -7.36 20.27 12.62
C PHE A 16 -5.98 20.80 13.09
N ASP A 17 -5.68 22.06 12.77
CA ASP A 17 -4.47 22.79 13.18
C ASP A 17 -4.29 22.93 14.72
N ARG A 18 -5.31 22.56 15.51
CA ARG A 18 -5.22 22.58 16.98
C ARG A 18 -4.58 21.35 17.57
N TYR A 19 -4.48 20.28 16.78
CA TYR A 19 -3.89 19.05 17.24
C TYR A 19 -2.39 19.04 16.99
N PRO A 20 -1.60 18.40 17.88
CA PRO A 20 -0.15 18.31 17.67
C PRO A 20 0.15 17.50 16.40
N GLY A 21 0.98 18.05 15.53
CA GLY A 21 1.52 17.32 14.39
C GLY A 21 2.57 16.30 14.84
N TYR A 22 2.54 15.11 14.26
CA TYR A 22 3.57 14.10 14.49
C TYR A 22 4.57 14.06 13.33
N TYR A 23 5.86 14.15 13.64
CA TYR A 23 6.94 14.22 12.65
C TYR A 23 7.93 13.04 12.77
N GLY A 24 7.58 12.01 13.53
CA GLY A 24 8.35 10.77 13.62
C GLY A 24 8.21 9.89 12.37
N SER A 25 9.10 8.93 12.23
CA SER A 25 9.12 7.97 11.10
C SER A 25 8.66 6.55 11.50
N ASP A 26 8.08 6.41 12.69
CA ASP A 26 7.72 5.13 13.33
C ASP A 26 6.20 4.88 13.39
N LEU A 27 5.43 5.56 12.52
CA LEU A 27 4.00 5.30 12.42
C LEU A 27 3.71 3.89 11.90
N GLU A 28 2.59 3.33 12.34
CA GLU A 28 2.06 2.00 12.15
C GLU A 28 2.90 0.96 12.87
N LEU A 29 3.89 0.35 12.24
CA LEU A 29 4.63 -0.78 12.78
C LEU A 29 6.15 -0.58 12.72
N THR A 30 6.78 -0.72 13.86
CA THR A 30 8.22 -0.99 13.97
C THR A 30 8.41 -2.42 14.47
N TYR A 31 8.94 -3.29 13.61
CA TYR A 31 9.07 -4.72 13.86
C TYR A 31 10.51 -5.14 14.11
N THR A 32 10.69 -5.97 15.10
CA THR A 32 11.86 -6.86 15.29
C THR A 32 11.36 -8.24 15.77
N PRO A 33 12.15 -9.34 15.61
CA PRO A 33 11.75 -10.65 16.14
C PRO A 33 11.49 -10.68 17.65
N GLN A 34 12.05 -9.75 18.40
CA GLN A 34 11.89 -9.70 19.86
C GLN A 34 10.73 -8.79 20.28
N ARG A 35 10.36 -7.82 19.41
CA ARG A 35 9.42 -6.79 19.80
C ARG A 35 8.77 -6.14 18.58
N SER A 36 7.46 -5.95 18.66
CA SER A 36 6.68 -5.15 17.73
C SER A 36 6.10 -3.94 18.45
N VAL A 37 6.33 -2.74 17.93
CA VAL A 37 5.76 -1.50 18.44
C VAL A 37 4.79 -0.95 17.41
N PHE A 38 3.55 -0.68 17.85
CA PHE A 38 2.52 -0.09 17.01
C PHE A 38 2.27 1.34 17.46
N THR A 39 2.33 2.28 16.54
CA THR A 39 2.17 3.72 16.76
C THR A 39 1.12 4.25 15.79
N LEU A 40 -0.02 4.71 16.29
CA LEU A 40 -1.05 5.34 15.47
C LEU A 40 -1.16 6.82 15.82
N TRP A 41 -1.15 7.70 14.84
CA TRP A 41 -1.47 9.11 15.04
C TRP A 41 -2.99 9.30 14.87
N ALA A 42 -3.68 9.50 15.98
CA ALA A 42 -5.13 9.70 16.06
C ALA A 42 -5.46 10.70 17.16
N PRO A 43 -5.16 11.99 16.97
CA PRO A 43 -5.21 13.01 18.04
C PRO A 43 -6.63 13.30 18.51
N THR A 44 -7.66 12.95 17.73
CA THR A 44 -9.07 13.15 18.07
C THR A 44 -9.72 11.94 18.75
N ALA A 45 -9.01 10.83 18.87
CA ALA A 45 -9.53 9.58 19.42
C ALA A 45 -9.76 9.68 20.93
N ASP A 46 -10.83 9.06 21.43
CA ASP A 46 -11.08 8.89 22.87
C ASP A 46 -10.37 7.65 23.40
N LYS A 47 -10.37 6.55 22.62
CA LYS A 47 -9.60 5.33 22.84
C LYS A 47 -9.14 4.73 21.53
N VAL A 48 -8.08 3.97 21.60
CA VAL A 48 -7.55 3.19 20.47
C VAL A 48 -7.18 1.81 20.95
N ARG A 49 -7.50 0.80 20.16
CA ARG A 49 -7.03 -0.57 20.36
C ARG A 49 -6.43 -1.15 19.10
N LEU A 50 -5.51 -2.07 19.30
CA LEU A 50 -4.93 -2.92 18.28
C LEU A 50 -5.61 -4.28 18.34
N ASN A 51 -6.12 -4.77 17.22
CA ASN A 51 -6.65 -6.12 17.08
C ASN A 51 -5.63 -6.98 16.33
N LEU A 52 -5.32 -8.16 16.84
CA LEU A 52 -4.38 -9.11 16.22
C LEU A 52 -5.14 -10.33 15.69
N TYR A 53 -4.77 -10.80 14.50
CA TYR A 53 -5.44 -11.89 13.79
C TYR A 53 -4.44 -12.91 13.27
N ALA A 54 -4.85 -14.16 13.19
CA ALA A 54 -4.07 -15.22 12.55
C ALA A 54 -4.12 -15.17 11.01
N SER A 55 -5.16 -14.52 10.43
CA SER A 55 -5.41 -14.51 8.98
C SER A 55 -5.59 -13.09 8.46
N GLY A 56 -5.23 -12.89 7.19
CA GLY A 56 -5.45 -11.64 6.46
C GLY A 56 -6.92 -11.33 6.16
N GLU A 57 -7.79 -12.32 6.28
CA GLU A 57 -9.23 -12.17 6.08
C GLU A 57 -10.03 -13.06 7.04
N GLY A 58 -11.30 -12.71 7.27
CA GLY A 58 -12.23 -13.50 8.08
C GLY A 58 -11.81 -13.67 9.55
N GLY A 59 -12.63 -14.39 10.32
CA GLY A 59 -12.37 -14.69 11.72
C GLY A 59 -12.40 -13.49 12.66
N GLU A 60 -12.41 -13.79 13.96
CA GLU A 60 -12.35 -12.81 15.04
C GLU A 60 -10.89 -12.56 15.44
N PRO A 61 -10.56 -11.40 16.03
CA PRO A 61 -9.23 -11.15 16.56
C PRO A 61 -8.90 -12.13 17.70
N GLU A 62 -7.70 -12.72 17.62
CA GLU A 62 -7.18 -13.59 18.67
C GLU A 62 -6.81 -12.80 19.94
N GLU A 63 -6.40 -11.56 19.76
CA GLU A 63 -6.02 -10.67 20.86
C GLU A 63 -6.42 -9.22 20.56
N ARG A 64 -6.79 -8.49 21.62
CA ARG A 64 -7.05 -7.05 21.58
C ARG A 64 -6.18 -6.36 22.62
N LEU A 65 -5.39 -5.40 22.18
CA LEU A 65 -4.45 -4.63 23.01
C LEU A 65 -4.89 -3.17 23.07
N GLU A 66 -5.16 -2.67 24.26
CA GLU A 66 -5.45 -1.25 24.48
C GLU A 66 -4.17 -0.42 24.26
N MET A 67 -4.27 0.62 23.45
CA MET A 67 -3.16 1.52 23.18
C MET A 67 -3.14 2.69 24.17
N ARG A 68 -1.97 3.22 24.44
CA ARG A 68 -1.76 4.33 25.36
C ARG A 68 -1.56 5.63 24.61
N PRO A 69 -2.26 6.72 24.96
CA PRO A 69 -2.08 8.02 24.36
C PRO A 69 -0.75 8.66 24.77
N SER A 70 -0.18 9.45 23.86
CA SER A 70 0.95 10.34 24.06
C SER A 70 0.56 11.81 23.85
N ASP A 71 1.38 12.74 24.38
CA ASP A 71 1.12 14.19 24.25
C ASP A 71 1.24 14.71 22.81
N ASP A 72 1.89 13.95 21.92
CA ASP A 72 2.08 14.25 20.50
C ASP A 72 0.90 13.79 19.61
N GLY A 73 -0.21 13.38 20.19
CA GLY A 73 -1.38 12.88 19.48
C GLY A 73 -1.26 11.44 19.00
N THR A 74 -0.16 10.75 19.31
CA THR A 74 0.00 9.34 18.99
C THR A 74 -0.57 8.44 20.07
N TRP A 75 -0.91 7.22 19.65
CA TRP A 75 -1.29 6.09 20.51
C TRP A 75 -0.31 4.97 20.29
N ARG A 76 0.14 4.32 21.36
CA ARG A 76 1.20 3.31 21.27
C ARG A 76 0.89 2.06 22.09
N VAL A 77 1.29 0.92 21.55
CA VAL A 77 1.33 -0.37 22.24
C VAL A 77 2.53 -1.18 21.76
N ALA A 78 3.11 -1.97 22.62
CA ALA A 78 4.19 -2.89 22.28
C ALA A 78 3.82 -4.33 22.67
N ALA A 79 4.17 -5.28 21.81
CA ALA A 79 4.17 -6.70 22.09
C ALA A 79 5.63 -7.19 22.20
N GLU A 80 6.01 -7.71 23.36
CA GLU A 80 7.39 -8.19 23.64
C GLU A 80 7.53 -9.66 23.19
N ARG A 81 7.22 -9.90 21.91
CA ARG A 81 7.33 -11.20 21.24
C ARG A 81 7.37 -11.05 19.74
N ASP A 82 7.73 -12.13 19.06
CA ASP A 82 7.64 -12.20 17.60
C ASP A 82 6.18 -12.25 17.15
N LEU A 83 5.79 -11.31 16.31
CA LEU A 83 4.47 -11.25 15.68
C LEU A 83 4.53 -11.48 14.16
N LYS A 84 5.70 -11.89 13.62
CA LYS A 84 5.81 -12.15 12.17
C LYS A 84 4.75 -13.15 11.70
N GLY A 85 4.04 -12.81 10.63
CA GLY A 85 2.93 -13.61 10.10
C GLY A 85 1.58 -13.31 10.74
N THR A 86 1.52 -12.46 11.78
CA THR A 86 0.26 -11.98 12.36
C THR A 86 -0.27 -10.82 11.51
N PHE A 87 -1.60 -10.72 11.42
CA PHE A 87 -2.27 -9.57 10.82
C PHE A 87 -2.84 -8.67 11.90
N TYR A 88 -3.05 -7.40 11.58
CA TYR A 88 -3.57 -6.45 12.56
C TYR A 88 -4.45 -5.37 11.95
N THR A 89 -5.29 -4.79 12.80
CA THR A 89 -6.03 -3.55 12.56
C THR A 89 -5.95 -2.64 13.76
N PHE A 90 -6.08 -1.36 13.51
CA PHE A 90 -6.42 -0.39 14.54
C PHE A 90 -7.93 -0.21 14.58
N GLN A 91 -8.45 0.06 15.76
CA GLN A 91 -9.84 0.45 15.95
C GLN A 91 -9.93 1.60 16.94
N ILE A 92 -10.68 2.63 16.58
CA ILE A 92 -10.75 3.90 17.28
C ILE A 92 -12.13 4.09 17.86
N GLU A 93 -12.22 4.51 19.11
CA GLU A 93 -13.44 4.98 19.75
C GLU A 93 -13.49 6.50 19.68
N LYS A 94 -14.60 7.03 19.20
CA LYS A 94 -14.91 8.46 19.16
C LYS A 94 -16.33 8.69 19.65
N GLU A 95 -16.50 9.62 20.60
CA GLU A 95 -17.82 9.94 21.19
C GLU A 95 -18.57 8.71 21.71
N GLY A 96 -17.83 7.77 22.32
CA GLY A 96 -18.38 6.54 22.89
C GLY A 96 -18.77 5.46 21.86
N LYS A 97 -18.39 5.61 20.59
CA LYS A 97 -18.64 4.63 19.52
C LYS A 97 -17.32 4.15 18.93
N TRP A 98 -17.17 2.83 18.80
CA TRP A 98 -16.10 2.23 18.05
C TRP A 98 -16.39 2.39 16.54
N LEU A 99 -15.44 2.96 15.82
CA LEU A 99 -15.46 3.03 14.34
C LEU A 99 -15.14 1.65 13.75
N ASP A 100 -15.25 1.53 12.44
CA ASP A 100 -14.79 0.35 11.72
C ASP A 100 -13.26 0.18 11.88
N GLU A 101 -12.79 -1.03 11.65
CA GLU A 101 -11.38 -1.35 11.73
C GLU A 101 -10.62 -0.83 10.51
N THR A 102 -9.33 -0.52 10.69
CA THR A 102 -8.46 -0.02 9.62
C THR A 102 -7.05 -0.59 9.76
N PRO A 103 -6.38 -0.95 8.66
CA PRO A 103 -4.96 -1.31 8.68
C PRO A 103 -4.04 -0.12 9.00
N GLY A 104 -4.59 1.11 9.01
CA GLY A 104 -3.85 2.35 9.15
C GLY A 104 -3.51 3.00 7.80
N ILE A 105 -3.07 4.26 7.84
CA ILE A 105 -2.75 5.07 6.64
C ILE A 105 -1.39 4.65 6.05
N TRP A 106 -0.47 4.25 6.91
CA TRP A 106 0.93 3.98 6.58
C TRP A 106 1.26 2.48 6.53
N ALA A 107 0.24 1.61 6.46
CA ALA A 107 0.46 0.18 6.29
C ALA A 107 1.38 -0.09 5.09
N LYS A 108 2.40 -0.91 5.28
CA LYS A 108 3.41 -1.27 4.24
C LYS A 108 3.20 -2.67 3.69
N ALA A 109 2.41 -3.48 4.37
CA ALA A 109 2.02 -4.82 3.95
C ALA A 109 0.59 -5.08 4.44
N VAL A 110 -0.21 -5.71 3.61
CA VAL A 110 -1.60 -6.07 3.92
C VAL A 110 -1.90 -7.49 3.47
N GLY A 111 -2.91 -8.08 4.07
CA GLY A 111 -3.50 -9.34 3.60
C GLY A 111 -4.33 -9.15 2.33
N VAL A 112 -4.93 -10.23 1.88
CA VAL A 112 -5.84 -10.23 0.73
C VAL A 112 -6.95 -9.19 0.92
N ASN A 113 -7.29 -8.49 -0.17
CA ASN A 113 -8.26 -7.39 -0.19
C ASN A 113 -7.90 -6.17 0.68
N GLY A 114 -6.72 -6.12 1.30
CA GLY A 114 -6.19 -4.92 1.95
C GLY A 114 -6.89 -4.47 3.25
N ASP A 115 -7.74 -5.31 3.89
CA ASP A 115 -8.49 -4.91 5.09
C ASP A 115 -7.66 -4.99 6.38
N ARG A 116 -6.63 -5.80 6.40
CA ARG A 116 -5.74 -5.99 7.55
C ARG A 116 -4.30 -5.78 7.14
N ALA A 117 -3.57 -5.01 7.93
CA ALA A 117 -2.13 -4.91 7.78
C ALA A 117 -1.44 -6.20 8.28
N ALA A 118 -0.24 -6.46 7.79
CA ALA A 118 0.53 -7.64 8.12
C ALA A 118 1.86 -7.29 8.78
N VAL A 119 2.25 -8.10 9.77
CA VAL A 119 3.58 -8.02 10.38
C VAL A 119 4.54 -8.88 9.57
N ILE A 120 5.43 -8.23 8.83
CA ILE A 120 6.48 -8.87 8.03
C ILE A 120 7.84 -8.24 8.29
N ASP A 121 8.91 -8.95 8.01
CA ASP A 121 10.23 -8.34 7.86
C ASP A 121 10.41 -7.90 6.40
N LEU A 122 10.38 -6.60 6.15
CA LEU A 122 10.52 -6.05 4.79
C LEU A 122 11.83 -6.43 4.11
N ARG A 123 12.89 -6.75 4.86
CA ARG A 123 14.17 -7.20 4.30
C ARG A 123 14.07 -8.56 3.64
N GLU A 124 13.14 -9.41 4.09
CA GLU A 124 12.89 -10.72 3.48
C GLU A 124 12.14 -10.63 2.13
N THR A 125 11.68 -9.44 1.78
CA THR A 125 11.06 -9.18 0.48
C THR A 125 12.06 -8.69 -0.58
N ASP A 126 13.31 -8.50 -0.23
CA ASP A 126 14.34 -8.05 -1.16
C ASP A 126 14.77 -9.20 -2.07
N PRO A 127 14.67 -9.06 -3.39
CA PRO A 127 15.23 -10.04 -4.31
C PRO A 127 16.76 -10.00 -4.28
N GLU A 128 17.38 -11.07 -4.78
CA GLU A 128 18.84 -11.15 -4.83
C GLU A 128 19.44 -9.96 -5.60
N GLY A 129 20.40 -9.29 -4.96
CA GLY A 129 21.09 -8.12 -5.49
C GLY A 129 20.30 -6.81 -5.42
N TRP A 130 19.19 -6.76 -4.65
CA TRP A 130 18.36 -5.55 -4.49
C TRP A 130 19.15 -4.36 -3.95
N GLU A 131 20.04 -4.58 -2.99
CA GLU A 131 20.87 -3.53 -2.39
C GLU A 131 21.79 -2.82 -3.41
N ALA A 132 22.17 -3.54 -4.46
CA ALA A 132 23.01 -3.03 -5.55
C ALA A 132 22.21 -2.49 -6.72
N ASP A 133 20.88 -2.63 -6.72
CA ASP A 133 20.03 -2.16 -7.80
C ASP A 133 20.12 -0.65 -7.97
N ARG A 134 20.24 -0.21 -9.21
CA ARG A 134 20.28 1.21 -9.56
C ARG A 134 19.51 1.44 -10.85
N ALA A 135 18.69 2.49 -10.85
CA ALA A 135 18.06 2.96 -12.08
C ALA A 135 19.13 3.36 -13.13
N PRO A 136 18.92 3.06 -14.42
CA PRO A 136 19.80 3.51 -15.49
C PRO A 136 20.05 5.02 -15.44
N GLU A 137 21.25 5.47 -15.84
CA GLU A 137 21.56 6.90 -15.85
C GLU A 137 20.69 7.64 -16.89
N LEU A 138 20.12 8.77 -16.50
CA LEU A 138 19.46 9.71 -17.42
C LEU A 138 20.39 10.91 -17.67
N LYS A 139 20.89 11.03 -18.88
CA LYS A 139 21.83 12.11 -19.26
C LYS A 139 21.08 13.40 -19.55
N MET A 140 20.02 13.34 -20.34
CA MET A 140 19.19 14.48 -20.71
C MET A 140 17.71 14.11 -20.70
N TYR A 141 16.86 15.06 -20.33
CA TYR A 141 15.40 14.84 -20.37
C TYR A 141 14.86 14.59 -21.78
N SER A 142 15.55 15.07 -22.82
CA SER A 142 15.22 14.80 -24.21
C SER A 142 15.45 13.34 -24.64
N ASP A 143 16.17 12.56 -23.85
CA ASP A 143 16.42 11.13 -24.12
C ASP A 143 15.29 10.22 -23.65
N ILE A 144 14.27 10.80 -23.01
CA ILE A 144 13.12 10.05 -22.46
C ILE A 144 12.22 9.59 -23.61
N ILE A 145 12.06 8.27 -23.73
CA ILE A 145 11.02 7.63 -24.53
C ILE A 145 10.13 6.89 -23.54
N LEU A 146 8.94 7.45 -23.31
CA LEU A 146 7.99 6.97 -22.33
C LEU A 146 6.99 6.02 -22.96
N TYR A 147 6.74 4.88 -22.32
CA TYR A 147 5.70 3.94 -22.66
C TYR A 147 4.78 3.73 -21.47
N GLU A 148 3.51 4.11 -21.60
CA GLU A 148 2.50 3.87 -20.60
C GLU A 148 1.90 2.48 -20.74
N LEU A 149 1.78 1.74 -19.66
CA LEU A 149 1.18 0.42 -19.65
C LEU A 149 0.34 0.14 -18.39
N HIS A 150 -0.60 -0.76 -18.57
CA HIS A 150 -1.34 -1.40 -17.51
C HIS A 150 -0.88 -2.85 -17.36
N HIS A 151 -0.58 -3.31 -16.14
CA HIS A 151 0.01 -4.65 -15.90
C HIS A 151 -0.75 -5.79 -16.57
N ARG A 152 -2.07 -5.79 -16.42
CA ARG A 152 -2.91 -6.84 -16.99
C ARG A 152 -2.93 -6.77 -18.51
N ASP A 153 -3.23 -5.61 -19.06
CA ASP A 153 -3.42 -5.47 -20.52
C ASP A 153 -2.14 -5.69 -21.30
N PHE A 154 -1.00 -5.36 -20.73
CA PHE A 154 0.30 -5.56 -21.34
C PHE A 154 0.61 -7.04 -21.64
N SER A 155 0.12 -7.96 -20.80
CA SER A 155 0.56 -9.37 -20.83
C SER A 155 -0.56 -10.40 -20.99
N VAL A 156 -1.84 -10.01 -20.81
CA VAL A 156 -2.96 -10.96 -20.70
C VAL A 156 -3.35 -11.66 -22.00
N ALA A 157 -2.93 -11.13 -23.16
CA ALA A 157 -3.24 -11.74 -24.45
C ALA A 157 -2.81 -13.22 -24.48
N PRO A 158 -3.68 -14.14 -24.95
CA PRO A 158 -3.37 -15.58 -24.94
C PRO A 158 -2.10 -15.93 -25.72
N ASP A 159 -1.81 -15.16 -26.76
CA ASP A 159 -0.69 -15.33 -27.68
C ASP A 159 0.53 -14.45 -27.35
N SER A 160 0.56 -13.80 -26.19
CA SER A 160 1.68 -12.97 -25.76
C SER A 160 2.99 -13.74 -25.52
N GLY A 161 2.92 -15.07 -25.37
CA GLY A 161 4.07 -15.90 -24.98
C GLY A 161 4.54 -15.68 -23.54
N ILE A 162 3.88 -14.80 -22.79
CA ILE A 162 4.18 -14.51 -21.36
C ILE A 162 3.50 -15.56 -20.49
N GLU A 163 4.19 -16.05 -19.48
CA GLU A 163 3.69 -17.04 -18.53
C GLU A 163 2.88 -16.38 -17.41
N ASN A 164 3.46 -15.37 -16.77
CA ASN A 164 2.85 -14.65 -15.64
C ASN A 164 1.92 -13.54 -16.12
N LYS A 165 0.86 -13.92 -16.83
CA LYS A 165 -0.09 -12.97 -17.43
C LYS A 165 -0.80 -12.11 -16.40
N GLY A 166 -0.78 -10.78 -16.60
CA GLY A 166 -1.42 -9.80 -15.71
C GLY A 166 -0.73 -9.61 -14.36
N LYS A 167 0.51 -10.08 -14.21
CA LYS A 167 1.25 -10.04 -12.94
C LYS A 167 2.48 -9.14 -13.03
N PHE A 168 3.00 -8.69 -11.88
CA PHE A 168 4.28 -7.98 -11.80
C PHE A 168 5.39 -8.74 -12.50
N LEU A 169 5.42 -10.06 -12.35
CA LEU A 169 6.44 -10.93 -12.92
C LEU A 169 6.41 -10.98 -14.46
N ALA A 170 5.31 -10.57 -15.11
CA ALA A 170 5.28 -10.46 -16.58
C ALA A 170 6.41 -9.57 -17.15
N LEU A 171 6.80 -8.53 -16.39
CA LEU A 171 7.89 -7.61 -16.74
C LEU A 171 9.28 -8.12 -16.32
N THR A 172 9.38 -9.35 -15.86
CA THR A 172 10.66 -10.03 -15.59
C THR A 172 11.02 -11.07 -16.67
N GLU A 173 10.06 -11.44 -17.51
CA GLU A 173 10.22 -12.46 -18.51
C GLU A 173 10.92 -11.92 -19.76
N THR A 174 11.95 -12.62 -20.22
CA THR A 174 12.70 -12.33 -21.44
C THR A 174 12.61 -13.49 -22.44
N GLY A 175 12.87 -13.25 -23.72
CA GLY A 175 12.77 -14.26 -24.76
C GLY A 175 11.34 -14.62 -25.15
N THR A 176 10.35 -13.90 -24.67
CA THR A 176 8.93 -14.13 -24.99
C THR A 176 8.62 -13.74 -26.44
N LYS A 177 7.79 -14.54 -27.11
CA LYS A 177 7.45 -14.35 -28.52
C LYS A 177 6.00 -14.65 -28.80
N THR A 178 5.47 -13.95 -29.79
CA THR A 178 4.17 -14.27 -30.39
C THR A 178 4.27 -15.59 -31.20
N PRO A 179 3.16 -16.22 -31.58
CA PRO A 179 3.15 -17.39 -32.49
C PRO A 179 3.80 -17.14 -33.81
N GLN A 180 3.89 -15.89 -34.25
CA GLN A 180 4.57 -15.47 -35.48
C GLN A 180 6.07 -15.32 -35.30
N GLY A 181 6.58 -15.47 -34.08
CA GLY A 181 8.01 -15.40 -33.77
C GLY A 181 8.53 -14.00 -33.46
N GLU A 182 7.66 -13.01 -33.37
CA GLU A 182 8.02 -11.62 -33.02
C GLU A 182 8.20 -11.45 -31.50
N ALA A 183 9.12 -10.56 -31.12
CA ALA A 183 9.33 -10.26 -29.70
C ALA A 183 8.05 -9.70 -29.05
N SER A 184 7.77 -10.17 -27.87
CA SER A 184 6.67 -9.69 -27.02
C SER A 184 7.18 -9.26 -25.64
N GLY A 185 6.31 -8.70 -24.81
CA GLY A 185 6.65 -8.37 -23.44
C GLY A 185 7.84 -7.41 -23.33
N LEU A 186 8.74 -7.70 -22.40
CA LEU A 186 9.90 -6.87 -22.10
C LEU A 186 10.84 -6.68 -23.31
N ASP A 187 11.04 -7.73 -24.11
CA ASP A 187 11.93 -7.65 -25.26
C ASP A 187 11.35 -6.76 -26.38
N HIS A 188 10.03 -6.74 -26.54
CA HIS A 188 9.37 -5.79 -27.43
C HIS A 188 9.62 -4.33 -27.01
N LEU A 189 9.54 -4.02 -25.72
CA LEU A 189 9.83 -2.67 -25.19
C LEU A 189 11.29 -2.26 -25.47
N LYS A 190 12.22 -3.22 -25.39
CA LYS A 190 13.63 -2.99 -25.75
C LYS A 190 13.82 -2.70 -27.24
N GLU A 191 13.15 -3.46 -28.10
CA GLU A 191 13.18 -3.23 -29.55
C GLU A 191 12.61 -1.86 -29.95
N LEU A 192 11.58 -1.38 -29.23
CA LEU A 192 11.03 -0.04 -29.40
C LEU A 192 11.96 1.06 -28.93
N GLY A 193 13.00 0.73 -28.16
CA GLY A 193 13.93 1.72 -27.60
C GLY A 193 13.34 2.51 -26.44
N VAL A 194 12.36 1.96 -25.73
CA VAL A 194 11.73 2.58 -24.56
C VAL A 194 12.76 2.74 -23.43
N THR A 195 12.80 3.90 -22.82
CA THR A 195 13.70 4.23 -21.69
C THR A 195 12.98 4.34 -20.36
N HIS A 196 11.69 4.61 -20.38
CA HIS A 196 10.85 4.79 -19.18
C HIS A 196 9.52 4.06 -19.34
N ILE A 197 9.21 3.24 -18.39
CA ILE A 197 7.91 2.59 -18.27
C ILE A 197 7.06 3.38 -17.28
N HIS A 198 5.98 3.96 -17.75
CA HIS A 198 4.95 4.59 -16.95
C HIS A 198 3.87 3.56 -16.66
N ILE A 199 3.82 3.08 -15.43
CA ILE A 199 2.87 2.04 -15.03
C ILE A 199 1.66 2.72 -14.38
N LEU A 200 0.44 2.38 -14.87
CA LEU A 200 -0.81 2.77 -14.23
C LEU A 200 -0.79 2.36 -12.76
N PRO A 201 -1.67 2.94 -11.91
CA PRO A 201 -1.59 2.76 -10.47
C PRO A 201 -1.38 1.31 -10.05
N SER A 202 -0.31 1.08 -9.28
CA SER A 202 0.16 -0.24 -8.85
C SER A 202 0.10 -0.41 -7.34
N PHE A 203 -0.46 0.56 -6.62
CA PHE A 203 -0.78 0.43 -5.20
C PHE A 203 -2.13 -0.27 -5.01
N ASP A 204 -2.37 -0.76 -3.80
CA ASP A 204 -3.57 -1.47 -3.40
C ASP A 204 -4.83 -0.61 -3.56
N TYR A 205 -5.79 -1.08 -4.35
CA TYR A 205 -7.05 -0.40 -4.69
C TYR A 205 -8.27 -1.23 -4.28
N ALA A 206 -9.48 -0.62 -4.23
CA ALA A 206 -10.59 -1.18 -3.47
C ALA A 206 -11.49 -2.15 -4.23
N THR A 207 -11.68 -1.96 -5.56
CA THR A 207 -12.80 -2.61 -6.27
C THR A 207 -12.44 -3.90 -7.00
N VAL A 208 -11.35 -4.56 -6.59
CA VAL A 208 -10.99 -5.91 -7.04
C VAL A 208 -11.03 -6.87 -5.86
N ASP A 209 -11.72 -7.99 -6.01
CA ASP A 209 -11.64 -9.10 -5.06
C ASP A 209 -10.41 -9.95 -5.41
N GLU A 210 -9.31 -9.72 -4.68
CA GLU A 210 -8.04 -10.41 -4.88
C GLU A 210 -8.13 -11.93 -4.66
N ALA A 211 -9.09 -12.38 -3.86
CA ALA A 211 -9.32 -13.79 -3.59
C ALA A 211 -10.05 -14.51 -4.74
N ARG A 212 -10.67 -13.77 -5.66
CA ARG A 212 -11.53 -14.31 -6.73
C ARG A 212 -11.25 -13.70 -8.09
N LEU A 213 -9.99 -13.65 -8.44
CA LEU A 213 -9.57 -13.15 -9.75
C LEU A 213 -10.07 -14.03 -10.89
N ASN A 214 -10.50 -13.41 -11.98
CA ASN A 214 -10.93 -14.08 -13.21
C ASN A 214 -10.62 -13.21 -14.43
N ASP A 215 -10.82 -13.75 -15.63
CA ASP A 215 -10.50 -13.08 -16.90
C ASP A 215 -11.22 -11.74 -17.12
N LYS A 216 -12.29 -11.48 -16.38
CA LYS A 216 -13.07 -10.24 -16.44
C LYS A 216 -12.69 -9.25 -15.35
N THR A 217 -11.85 -9.66 -14.39
CA THR A 217 -11.38 -8.77 -13.33
C THR A 217 -10.51 -7.69 -13.95
N TYR A 218 -10.95 -6.44 -13.89
CA TYR A 218 -10.27 -5.29 -14.48
C TYR A 218 -10.47 -4.04 -13.63
N ASN A 219 -9.40 -3.32 -13.38
CA ASN A 219 -9.42 -2.03 -12.72
C ASN A 219 -8.20 -1.22 -13.20
N TRP A 220 -8.38 0.05 -13.46
CA TRP A 220 -7.27 0.95 -13.81
C TRP A 220 -6.42 1.36 -12.61
N GLY A 221 -6.93 1.12 -11.39
CA GLY A 221 -6.23 1.42 -10.15
C GLY A 221 -6.45 2.82 -9.59
N TYR A 222 -7.44 3.57 -10.12
CA TYR A 222 -7.71 4.94 -9.67
C TYR A 222 -8.72 5.03 -8.51
N ASP A 223 -8.83 3.97 -7.71
CA ASP A 223 -9.64 3.89 -6.48
C ASP A 223 -8.77 3.43 -5.29
N PRO A 224 -7.78 4.25 -4.87
CA PRO A 224 -6.77 3.86 -3.89
C PRO A 224 -7.37 3.53 -2.53
N LYS A 225 -6.86 2.44 -1.91
CA LYS A 225 -7.19 1.97 -0.58
C LYS A 225 -5.98 2.06 0.36
N ASN A 226 -4.88 1.39 0.03
CA ASN A 226 -3.64 1.39 0.80
C ASN A 226 -2.47 1.93 -0.05
N TYR A 227 -2.10 3.18 0.17
CA TYR A 227 -1.18 3.93 -0.70
C TYR A 227 0.28 3.43 -0.69
N ASN A 228 0.68 2.71 0.35
CA ASN A 228 2.07 2.26 0.52
C ASN A 228 2.25 0.75 0.34
N VAL A 229 1.26 0.11 -0.27
CA VAL A 229 1.23 -1.34 -0.49
C VAL A 229 1.05 -1.61 -1.98
N PRO A 230 1.82 -2.52 -2.60
CA PRO A 230 1.58 -2.95 -3.96
C PRO A 230 0.26 -3.73 -4.09
N GLU A 231 -0.42 -3.59 -5.22
CA GLU A 231 -1.69 -4.24 -5.53
C GLU A 231 -1.58 -5.76 -5.56
N GLY A 232 -2.46 -6.44 -4.83
CA GLY A 232 -2.41 -7.89 -4.68
C GLY A 232 -2.89 -8.66 -5.90
N SER A 233 -3.79 -8.11 -6.71
CA SER A 233 -4.24 -8.78 -7.94
C SER A 233 -3.13 -8.95 -8.98
N TYR A 234 -2.05 -8.16 -8.88
CA TYR A 234 -0.85 -8.27 -9.70
C TYR A 234 0.21 -9.21 -9.11
N SER A 235 0.01 -9.71 -7.90
CA SER A 235 0.86 -10.75 -7.29
C SER A 235 0.45 -12.15 -7.74
N THR A 236 1.39 -13.09 -7.76
CA THR A 236 1.08 -14.50 -7.99
C THR A 236 0.39 -15.15 -6.80
N ASP A 237 0.60 -14.61 -5.59
CA ASP A 237 -0.08 -15.02 -4.36
C ASP A 237 -0.55 -13.78 -3.58
N PRO A 238 -1.79 -13.33 -3.76
CA PRO A 238 -2.33 -12.20 -3.00
C PRO A 238 -2.54 -12.49 -1.51
N ALA A 239 -2.57 -13.76 -1.10
CA ALA A 239 -2.71 -14.14 0.31
C ALA A 239 -1.38 -14.03 1.09
N ASP A 240 -0.22 -14.06 0.40
CA ASP A 240 1.09 -13.79 1.01
C ASP A 240 1.42 -12.29 0.91
N PRO A 241 1.36 -11.54 2.04
CA PRO A 241 1.69 -10.10 2.03
C PRO A 241 3.11 -9.77 1.54
N ALA A 242 4.05 -10.71 1.67
CA ALA A 242 5.42 -10.53 1.24
C ALA A 242 5.59 -10.77 -0.27
N ALA A 243 4.77 -11.63 -0.88
CA ALA A 243 4.86 -11.95 -2.29
C ALA A 243 4.67 -10.71 -3.17
N ARG A 244 3.59 -9.92 -2.95
CA ARG A 244 3.30 -8.71 -3.73
C ARG A 244 4.45 -7.70 -3.70
N ILE A 245 5.11 -7.55 -2.54
CA ILE A 245 6.23 -6.63 -2.38
C ILE A 245 7.48 -7.16 -3.08
N ARG A 246 7.78 -8.45 -2.92
CA ARG A 246 8.92 -9.10 -3.55
C ARG A 246 8.82 -9.06 -5.08
N GLU A 247 7.67 -9.41 -5.62
CA GLU A 247 7.43 -9.42 -7.06
C GLU A 247 7.47 -8.01 -7.67
N PHE A 248 6.93 -7.01 -6.96
CA PHE A 248 7.06 -5.62 -7.36
C PHE A 248 8.54 -5.18 -7.42
N LYS A 249 9.35 -5.54 -6.42
CA LYS A 249 10.80 -5.27 -6.43
C LYS A 249 11.52 -6.02 -7.56
N GLN A 250 11.15 -7.27 -7.84
CA GLN A 250 11.71 -8.05 -8.96
C GLN A 250 11.40 -7.39 -10.30
N MET A 251 10.19 -6.90 -10.48
CA MET A 251 9.81 -6.13 -11.68
C MET A 251 10.68 -4.87 -11.83
N VAL A 252 10.80 -4.05 -10.79
CA VAL A 252 11.65 -2.84 -10.80
C VAL A 252 13.08 -3.19 -11.16
N GLN A 253 13.66 -4.20 -10.51
CA GLN A 253 15.02 -4.64 -10.76
C GLN A 253 15.20 -5.18 -12.19
N SER A 254 14.21 -5.89 -12.73
CA SER A 254 14.23 -6.38 -14.10
C SER A 254 14.22 -5.22 -15.09
N LEU A 255 13.38 -4.23 -14.91
CA LEU A 255 13.34 -3.04 -15.76
C LEU A 255 14.69 -2.31 -15.74
N HIS A 256 15.27 -2.09 -14.57
CA HIS A 256 16.58 -1.45 -14.44
C HIS A 256 17.69 -2.23 -15.15
N ARG A 257 17.76 -3.55 -14.98
CA ARG A 257 18.73 -4.43 -15.64
C ARG A 257 18.59 -4.43 -17.18
N ASN A 258 17.38 -4.15 -17.66
CA ASN A 258 17.09 -4.05 -19.09
C ASN A 258 17.17 -2.62 -19.64
N GLY A 259 17.74 -1.68 -18.89
CA GLY A 259 18.01 -0.32 -19.33
C GLY A 259 16.80 0.63 -19.27
N MET A 260 15.72 0.23 -18.59
CA MET A 260 14.51 1.02 -18.48
C MET A 260 14.31 1.55 -17.03
N ARG A 261 13.82 2.76 -16.90
CA ARG A 261 13.38 3.35 -15.64
C ARG A 261 11.89 3.12 -15.45
N ILE A 262 11.42 3.20 -14.22
CA ILE A 262 10.00 3.10 -13.88
C ILE A 262 9.48 4.47 -13.43
N VAL A 263 8.27 4.80 -13.87
CA VAL A 263 7.45 5.92 -13.38
C VAL A 263 6.16 5.33 -12.85
N LEU A 264 5.88 5.58 -11.58
CA LEU A 264 4.65 5.11 -10.94
C LEU A 264 3.58 6.20 -11.02
N ASP A 265 2.41 5.82 -11.55
CA ASP A 265 1.22 6.65 -11.47
C ASP A 265 0.63 6.57 -10.07
N VAL A 266 0.39 7.73 -9.45
CA VAL A 266 -0.10 7.82 -8.08
C VAL A 266 -1.28 8.77 -7.96
N VAL A 267 -2.25 8.41 -7.11
CA VAL A 267 -3.49 9.16 -6.90
C VAL A 267 -3.53 9.66 -5.46
N TYR A 268 -3.25 10.95 -5.27
CA TYR A 268 -3.28 11.58 -3.93
C TYR A 268 -4.42 12.58 -3.74
N ASN A 269 -5.25 12.77 -4.76
CA ASN A 269 -6.35 13.73 -4.74
C ASN A 269 -7.69 13.14 -4.25
N HIS A 270 -7.83 11.81 -4.19
CA HIS A 270 -9.01 11.15 -3.66
C HIS A 270 -8.70 9.75 -3.12
N THR A 271 -9.67 9.14 -2.46
CA THR A 271 -9.66 7.74 -2.01
C THR A 271 -10.84 6.98 -2.63
N ALA A 272 -10.81 5.65 -2.63
CA ALA A 272 -11.90 4.82 -3.13
C ALA A 272 -13.25 5.14 -2.47
N SER A 273 -13.26 5.40 -1.19
CA SER A 273 -14.43 5.81 -0.41
C SER A 273 -13.99 6.74 0.70
N VAL A 274 -14.61 7.91 0.76
CA VAL A 274 -14.29 8.86 1.82
C VAL A 274 -14.72 8.33 3.18
N GLU A 275 -15.94 7.81 3.28
CA GLU A 275 -16.55 7.34 4.54
C GLU A 275 -15.78 6.17 5.13
N HIS A 276 -15.33 5.23 4.29
CA HIS A 276 -14.62 4.01 4.70
C HIS A 276 -13.11 4.07 4.48
N SER A 277 -12.57 5.26 4.19
CA SER A 277 -11.11 5.39 4.01
C SER A 277 -10.35 5.23 5.31
N ASN A 278 -9.13 4.72 5.21
CA ASN A 278 -8.22 4.66 6.35
C ASN A 278 -7.99 6.04 6.99
N PHE A 279 -8.06 7.12 6.20
CA PHE A 279 -7.97 8.50 6.70
C PHE A 279 -9.14 8.86 7.61
N ASN A 280 -10.37 8.53 7.22
CA ASN A 280 -11.54 8.83 8.04
C ASN A 280 -11.59 7.94 9.28
N LEU A 281 -11.23 6.67 9.15
CA LEU A 281 -11.25 5.70 10.24
C LEU A 281 -10.15 5.94 11.28
N THR A 282 -9.05 6.64 10.93
CA THR A 282 -8.05 7.10 11.91
C THR A 282 -8.42 8.41 12.60
N ALA A 283 -9.66 8.86 12.43
CA ALA A 283 -10.19 10.11 12.98
C ALA A 283 -9.46 11.36 12.48
N VAL A 284 -8.83 11.30 11.33
CA VAL A 284 -8.42 12.47 10.57
C VAL A 284 -9.68 13.05 9.94
N SER A 285 -10.10 14.24 10.36
CA SER A 285 -11.38 14.82 9.94
C SER A 285 -11.48 14.97 8.42
N TYR A 286 -12.54 14.43 7.84
CA TYR A 286 -12.89 14.56 6.41
C TYR A 286 -12.98 16.02 5.92
N THR A 287 -13.33 16.96 6.78
CA THR A 287 -13.39 18.39 6.44
C THR A 287 -12.04 18.94 5.99
N HIS A 288 -10.93 18.32 6.39
CA HIS A 288 -9.58 18.72 5.97
C HIS A 288 -9.27 18.28 4.53
N LEU A 289 -9.71 17.10 4.11
CA LEU A 289 -9.55 16.62 2.73
C LEU A 289 -10.40 17.45 1.73
N ARG A 290 -11.58 17.94 2.13
CA ARG A 290 -12.42 18.80 1.30
C ARG A 290 -11.87 20.23 1.10
N ALA A 291 -11.09 20.75 2.02
CA ALA A 291 -10.58 22.12 1.93
C ALA A 291 -9.62 22.35 0.72
N HIS A 292 -9.03 21.28 0.18
CA HIS A 292 -8.17 21.34 -0.98
C HIS A 292 -8.91 21.16 -2.32
N GLU A 293 -10.11 20.60 -2.36
CA GLU A 293 -10.89 20.41 -3.58
C GLU A 293 -11.69 21.65 -4.01
N THR A 294 -11.89 22.61 -3.12
CA THR A 294 -12.73 23.80 -3.41
C THR A 294 -11.97 25.03 -3.91
N SER A 295 -10.67 24.93 -4.13
CA SER A 295 -9.82 26.02 -4.61
C SER A 295 -9.24 25.82 -6.02
N ALA A 296 -9.93 25.06 -6.87
CA ALA A 296 -9.66 24.95 -8.29
C ALA A 296 -10.71 25.70 -9.13
#